data_bd5a5960546ee94970478c41aad1c614
#
_entry.id   bd5a5960546ee94970478c41aad1c614
#
_cell.length_a   1.000
_cell.length_b   1.000
_cell.length_c   1.000
_cell.angle_alpha   90.00
_cell.angle_beta   90.00
_cell.angle_gamma   90.00
#
_symmetry.space_group_name_H-M   'P 1'
#
loop_
_entity.id
_entity.type
_entity.pdbx_description
1 polymer ?
#
loop_
_entity_poly.entity_id
_entity_poly.type
_entity_poly.pdbx_seq_one_letter_code
_entity_poly.pdbx_strand_id
1 'polypeptide(L)'
;MKEKLLKYIWQVLPFAAVIAVLAGFAVWLNRPVDGEVDSAASRLVYEPARVTAVLEDNAAPDYENAEGRRAGDQELEIEILSGTHRGEIMTVTNYMSALFNVDVQEGDRIIVRIMTDEDGSYYASVFNYDRGIVLGVFLLIFFALLVFLGGKKGVGALAGLVFTLCCIWFLLIPGLIRGAPAIPLTIAVTAVTAVASLILLNGYSRKTFCAVLGCVGGVLAAGVAAAIVGAATPMNGFNMQEAENLILYGADKGLRISGLLVCGVLISALGAVMDVSLGIVSSMWEVKEQNPALKAGKLFRSGMHVGRDAMGTMANTLILAFAGSSLNMMILVQTYEIPFLQLVNTDYICLEILQSVAGSLGILLTVPLVAFVSAAVMTRGTGRPGVLHRSGRRPEKQ
;
A
#
# COMPACT_ATOMS: atom_id res chain seq x y z
N MET A 1 -25.62 -30.70 -5.89
CA MET A 1 -25.50 -29.46 -5.10
C MET A 1 -24.55 -29.67 -3.91
N LYS A 2 -24.71 -30.74 -3.10
CA LYS A 2 -23.86 -31.06 -1.94
C LYS A 2 -22.36 -31.23 -2.28
N GLU A 3 -22.01 -31.93 -3.38
CA GLU A 3 -20.59 -32.13 -3.77
C GLU A 3 -19.88 -30.81 -4.18
N LYS A 4 -20.60 -29.91 -4.88
CA LYS A 4 -20.03 -28.59 -5.22
C LYS A 4 -19.84 -27.73 -3.97
N LEU A 5 -20.75 -27.83 -3.00
CA LEU A 5 -20.66 -27.14 -1.73
C LEU A 5 -19.49 -27.67 -0.88
N LEU A 6 -19.35 -29.01 -0.80
CA LEU A 6 -18.22 -29.64 -0.09
C LEU A 6 -16.87 -29.25 -0.70
N LYS A 7 -16.77 -29.23 -2.03
CA LYS A 7 -15.54 -28.83 -2.74
C LYS A 7 -15.20 -27.36 -2.49
N TYR A 8 -16.21 -26.50 -2.40
CA TYR A 8 -16.05 -25.10 -2.07
C TYR A 8 -15.59 -24.90 -0.63
N ILE A 9 -16.18 -25.63 0.33
CA ILE A 9 -15.80 -25.61 1.73
C ILE A 9 -14.34 -26.08 1.91
N TRP A 10 -13.93 -27.14 1.26
CA TRP A 10 -12.55 -27.63 1.31
C TRP A 10 -11.52 -26.67 0.68
N GLN A 11 -11.95 -25.79 -0.21
CA GLN A 11 -11.10 -24.74 -0.79
C GLN A 11 -11.01 -23.49 0.11
N VAL A 12 -12.09 -23.16 0.81
CA VAL A 12 -12.16 -21.95 1.68
C VAL A 12 -11.58 -22.21 3.06
N LEU A 13 -11.73 -23.43 3.58
CA LEU A 13 -11.30 -23.80 4.94
C LEU A 13 -9.81 -23.52 5.24
N PRO A 14 -8.83 -23.94 4.40
CA PRO A 14 -7.43 -23.64 4.65
C PRO A 14 -7.12 -22.16 4.59
N PHE A 15 -7.80 -21.42 3.71
CA PHE A 15 -7.62 -19.96 3.62
C PHE A 15 -8.19 -19.25 4.85
N ALA A 16 -9.38 -19.66 5.31
CA ALA A 16 -9.97 -19.15 6.54
C ALA A 16 -9.10 -19.46 7.78
N ALA A 17 -8.50 -20.66 7.83
CA ALA A 17 -7.57 -21.03 8.88
C ALA A 17 -6.31 -20.15 8.91
N VAL A 18 -5.72 -19.85 7.73
CA VAL A 18 -4.58 -18.94 7.62
C VAL A 18 -4.96 -17.53 8.07
N ILE A 19 -6.11 -17.02 7.64
CA ILE A 19 -6.61 -15.70 8.09
C ILE A 19 -6.80 -15.69 9.61
N ALA A 20 -7.38 -16.74 10.19
CA ALA A 20 -7.59 -16.82 11.62
C ALA A 20 -6.27 -16.83 12.41
N VAL A 21 -5.25 -17.55 11.92
CA VAL A 21 -3.90 -17.56 12.52
C VAL A 21 -3.26 -16.18 12.41
N LEU A 22 -3.34 -15.53 11.26
CA LEU A 22 -2.80 -14.18 11.05
C LEU A 22 -3.52 -13.15 11.92
N ALA A 23 -4.84 -13.25 12.05
CA ALA A 23 -5.62 -12.38 12.93
C ALA A 23 -5.27 -12.61 14.41
N GLY A 24 -5.10 -13.87 14.84
CA GLY A 24 -4.64 -14.19 16.19
C GLY A 24 -3.23 -13.64 16.47
N PHE A 25 -2.33 -13.76 15.50
CA PHE A 25 -0.98 -13.20 15.60
C PHE A 25 -1.00 -11.66 15.59
N ALA A 26 -1.87 -11.05 14.78
CA ALA A 26 -2.07 -9.61 14.79
C ALA A 26 -2.60 -9.12 16.14
N VAL A 27 -3.60 -9.79 16.72
CA VAL A 27 -4.11 -9.46 18.06
C VAL A 27 -3.00 -9.58 19.11
N TRP A 28 -2.17 -10.62 19.03
CA TRP A 28 -1.04 -10.78 19.95
C TRP A 28 0.01 -9.66 19.77
N LEU A 29 0.34 -9.31 18.52
CA LEU A 29 1.27 -8.21 18.19
C LEU A 29 0.74 -6.82 18.58
N ASN A 30 -0.55 -6.62 18.70
CA ASN A 30 -1.15 -5.34 19.03
C ASN A 30 -1.59 -5.25 20.51
N ARG A 31 -1.20 -6.22 21.36
CA ARG A 31 -1.42 -6.10 22.80
C ARG A 31 -0.54 -4.98 23.37
N PRO A 32 -1.09 -4.13 24.25
CA PRO A 32 -0.26 -3.14 24.96
C PRO A 32 0.89 -3.86 25.67
N VAL A 33 2.08 -3.30 25.59
CA VAL A 33 3.22 -3.77 26.39
C VAL A 33 3.05 -3.16 27.77
N ASP A 34 3.05 -4.00 28.82
CA ASP A 34 2.91 -3.56 30.19
C ASP A 34 3.99 -2.48 30.49
N GLY A 35 3.55 -1.27 30.82
CA GLY A 35 4.41 -0.09 31.05
C GLY A 35 4.20 1.09 30.11
N GLU A 36 3.48 0.93 28.99
CA GLU A 36 3.12 2.03 28.09
C GLU A 36 1.85 2.77 28.54
N VAL A 37 1.83 3.31 29.72
CA VAL A 37 0.90 4.39 30.05
C VAL A 37 1.64 5.67 29.75
N ASP A 38 1.65 6.07 28.48
CA ASP A 38 2.10 7.41 28.10
C ASP A 38 1.04 8.39 28.60
N SER A 39 1.29 8.92 29.80
CA SER A 39 0.39 9.86 30.47
C SER A 39 0.13 11.13 29.64
N ALA A 40 1.03 11.48 28.75
CA ALA A 40 0.89 12.64 27.86
C ALA A 40 -0.02 12.35 26.66
N ALA A 41 0.09 11.17 26.02
CA ALA A 41 -0.75 10.80 24.89
C ALA A 41 -2.21 10.53 25.29
N SER A 42 -2.44 10.07 26.53
CA SER A 42 -3.80 9.85 27.06
C SER A 42 -4.56 11.15 27.39
N ARG A 43 -3.86 12.31 27.46
CA ARG A 43 -4.42 13.63 27.74
C ARG A 43 -4.80 14.39 26.46
N LEU A 44 -4.44 13.86 25.28
CA LEU A 44 -4.65 14.50 24.00
C LEU A 44 -5.71 13.76 23.21
N VAL A 45 -6.86 14.41 22.97
CA VAL A 45 -7.99 13.81 22.22
C VAL A 45 -8.31 14.68 21.01
N TYR A 46 -8.69 14.04 19.90
CA TYR A 46 -9.15 14.71 18.69
C TYR A 46 -10.63 14.42 18.50
N GLU A 47 -11.45 15.47 18.44
CA GLU A 47 -12.88 15.33 18.30
C GLU A 47 -13.40 16.21 17.15
N PRO A 48 -14.41 15.73 16.39
CA PRO A 48 -15.04 16.54 15.37
C PRO A 48 -15.96 17.59 16.03
N ALA A 49 -15.86 18.81 15.53
CA ALA A 49 -16.69 19.93 15.96
C ALA A 49 -17.32 20.65 14.78
N ARG A 50 -18.35 21.44 15.06
CA ARG A 50 -18.97 22.36 14.09
C ARG A 50 -18.76 23.79 14.59
N VAL A 51 -18.40 24.69 13.70
CA VAL A 51 -18.35 26.12 13.98
C VAL A 51 -19.80 26.64 14.05
N THR A 52 -20.22 27.13 15.22
CA THR A 52 -21.55 27.69 15.44
C THR A 52 -21.59 29.18 15.16
N ALA A 53 -20.49 29.89 15.47
CA ALA A 53 -20.32 31.29 15.14
C ALA A 53 -18.84 31.66 15.00
N VAL A 54 -18.54 32.68 14.19
CA VAL A 54 -17.25 33.36 14.15
C VAL A 54 -17.45 34.65 14.94
N LEU A 55 -16.87 34.70 16.15
CA LEU A 55 -17.05 35.82 17.09
C LEU A 55 -16.20 37.04 16.71
N GLU A 56 -14.92 36.80 16.38
CA GLU A 56 -14.00 37.79 15.86
C GLU A 56 -13.19 37.21 14.70
N ASP A 57 -12.90 38.01 13.71
CA ASP A 57 -12.11 37.63 12.56
C ASP A 57 -11.07 38.72 12.23
N ASN A 58 -9.85 38.48 12.68
CA ASN A 58 -8.70 39.37 12.52
C ASN A 58 -7.79 38.93 11.36
N ALA A 59 -8.21 37.90 10.57
CA ALA A 59 -7.41 37.38 9.47
C ALA A 59 -7.52 38.28 8.22
N ALA A 60 -6.38 38.56 7.61
CA ALA A 60 -6.27 39.35 6.40
C ALA A 60 -5.51 38.59 5.30
N PRO A 61 -5.77 38.85 4.01
CA PRO A 61 -5.02 38.26 2.91
C PRO A 61 -3.54 38.62 2.96
N ASP A 62 -2.67 37.60 2.96
CA ASP A 62 -1.21 37.75 2.91
C ASP A 62 -0.72 37.40 1.49
N TYR A 63 -0.43 38.42 0.70
CA TYR A 63 0.08 38.28 -0.67
C TYR A 63 1.59 38.12 -0.74
N GLU A 64 2.31 38.45 0.33
CA GLU A 64 3.77 38.37 0.36
C GLU A 64 4.27 36.97 0.66
N ASN A 65 3.63 36.27 1.63
CA ASN A 65 4.13 35.00 2.13
C ASN A 65 3.16 33.82 1.88
N ALA A 66 1.90 34.08 1.56
CA ALA A 66 0.85 33.08 1.51
C ALA A 66 -0.02 33.11 0.24
N GLU A 67 0.44 33.73 -0.85
CA GLU A 67 -0.27 33.81 -2.13
C GLU A 67 -1.72 34.31 -2.02
N GLY A 68 -1.98 35.24 -1.09
CA GLY A 68 -3.30 35.79 -0.83
C GLY A 68 -4.19 34.93 0.08
N ARG A 69 -3.69 33.84 0.67
CA ARG A 69 -4.38 33.15 1.75
C ARG A 69 -4.44 34.05 2.99
N ARG A 70 -5.53 33.92 3.75
CA ARG A 70 -5.71 34.75 4.95
C ARG A 70 -4.81 34.25 6.07
N ALA A 71 -4.09 35.13 6.71
CA ALA A 71 -3.27 34.88 7.90
C ALA A 71 -3.74 35.79 9.03
N GLY A 72 -3.63 35.33 10.26
CA GLY A 72 -4.12 36.02 11.46
C GLY A 72 -4.79 35.04 12.41
N ASP A 73 -5.80 35.51 13.11
CA ASP A 73 -6.57 34.72 14.07
C ASP A 73 -8.08 34.92 13.88
N GLN A 74 -8.82 33.87 14.24
CA GLN A 74 -10.27 33.89 14.36
C GLN A 74 -10.66 33.42 15.76
N GLU A 75 -11.58 34.10 16.41
CA GLU A 75 -12.23 33.58 17.61
C GLU A 75 -13.54 32.90 17.22
N LEU A 76 -13.64 31.62 17.55
CA LEU A 76 -14.72 30.75 17.09
C LEU A 76 -15.52 30.20 18.27
N GLU A 77 -16.82 30.18 18.15
CA GLU A 77 -17.67 29.34 18.98
C GLU A 77 -17.90 28.00 18.25
N ILE A 78 -17.64 26.89 18.93
CA ILE A 78 -17.73 25.55 18.36
C ILE A 78 -18.58 24.63 19.22
N GLU A 79 -19.34 23.72 18.59
CA GLU A 79 -20.05 22.61 19.21
C GLU A 79 -19.36 21.29 18.91
N ILE A 80 -19.00 20.52 19.94
CA ILE A 80 -18.39 19.19 19.79
C ILE A 80 -19.45 18.18 19.34
N LEU A 81 -19.20 17.47 18.22
CA LEU A 81 -20.19 16.58 17.60
C LEU A 81 -20.15 15.15 18.13
N SER A 82 -19.00 14.68 18.57
CA SER A 82 -18.82 13.31 19.07
C SER A 82 -17.63 13.20 20.00
N GLY A 83 -17.49 12.11 20.72
CA GLY A 83 -16.44 11.87 21.68
C GLY A 83 -16.87 12.11 23.13
N THR A 84 -15.92 12.35 24.01
CA THR A 84 -16.12 12.55 25.45
C THR A 84 -16.83 13.86 25.77
N HIS A 85 -16.59 14.89 24.96
CA HIS A 85 -17.11 16.26 25.16
C HIS A 85 -18.32 16.57 24.28
N ARG A 86 -19.00 15.53 23.77
CA ARG A 86 -20.13 15.69 22.84
C ARG A 86 -21.20 16.63 23.37
N GLY A 87 -21.57 17.62 22.55
CA GLY A 87 -22.61 18.59 22.85
C GLY A 87 -22.12 19.80 23.69
N GLU A 88 -20.86 19.85 24.05
CA GLU A 88 -20.26 21.00 24.69
C GLU A 88 -20.03 22.12 23.68
N ILE A 89 -20.32 23.34 24.11
CA ILE A 89 -20.04 24.57 23.35
C ILE A 89 -18.86 25.26 24.02
N MET A 90 -17.86 25.60 23.24
CA MET A 90 -16.66 26.27 23.74
C MET A 90 -16.13 27.31 22.74
N THR A 91 -15.46 28.31 23.29
CA THR A 91 -14.75 29.32 22.49
C THR A 91 -13.31 28.88 22.28
N VAL A 92 -12.83 28.94 21.04
CA VAL A 92 -11.46 28.57 20.66
C VAL A 92 -10.85 29.61 19.74
N THR A 93 -9.57 29.89 19.94
CA THR A 93 -8.82 30.77 19.03
C THR A 93 -8.17 29.90 17.95
N ASN A 94 -8.47 30.22 16.70
CA ASN A 94 -7.91 29.59 15.52
C ASN A 94 -6.80 30.45 14.93
N TYR A 95 -5.55 30.03 15.07
CA TYR A 95 -4.41 30.72 14.51
C TYR A 95 -4.10 30.23 13.11
N MET A 96 -4.05 31.15 12.16
CA MET A 96 -3.78 30.87 10.74
C MET A 96 -2.46 31.47 10.31
N SER A 97 -1.65 30.66 9.62
CA SER A 97 -0.39 31.09 9.02
C SER A 97 -0.31 30.61 7.57
N ALA A 98 0.77 30.92 6.86
CA ALA A 98 0.98 30.42 5.50
C ALA A 98 0.92 28.88 5.41
N LEU A 99 1.41 28.17 6.45
CA LEU A 99 1.46 26.70 6.47
C LEU A 99 0.23 26.07 7.13
N PHE A 100 -0.15 26.58 8.32
CA PHE A 100 -1.32 26.11 9.07
C PHE A 100 -2.47 27.08 8.82
N ASN A 101 -3.29 26.77 7.83
CA ASN A 101 -4.33 27.68 7.36
C ASN A 101 -5.67 26.96 7.27
N VAL A 102 -6.41 27.03 8.36
CA VAL A 102 -7.77 26.51 8.48
C VAL A 102 -8.70 27.71 8.58
N ASP A 103 -9.02 28.32 7.44
CA ASP A 103 -9.91 29.48 7.33
C ASP A 103 -11.35 28.98 7.31
N VAL A 104 -12.08 29.17 8.40
CA VAL A 104 -13.40 28.58 8.62
C VAL A 104 -14.50 29.63 8.65
N GLN A 105 -15.70 29.16 8.31
CA GLN A 105 -16.94 29.93 8.33
C GLN A 105 -17.97 29.23 9.24
N GLU A 106 -19.01 29.96 9.59
CA GLU A 106 -20.16 29.40 10.32
C GLU A 106 -20.76 28.19 9.58
N GLY A 107 -20.95 27.08 10.29
CA GLY A 107 -21.43 25.83 9.75
C GLY A 107 -20.35 24.82 9.34
N ASP A 108 -19.11 25.25 9.21
CA ASP A 108 -18.01 24.37 8.83
C ASP A 108 -17.74 23.28 9.88
N ARG A 109 -17.30 22.11 9.37
CA ARG A 109 -16.88 21.00 10.23
C ARG A 109 -15.37 20.96 10.31
N ILE A 110 -14.88 20.93 11.54
CA ILE A 110 -13.46 20.92 11.88
C ILE A 110 -13.15 19.77 12.84
N ILE A 111 -11.89 19.43 12.92
CA ILE A 111 -11.34 18.60 13.99
C ILE A 111 -10.66 19.52 14.98
N VAL A 112 -11.00 19.36 16.22
CA VAL A 112 -10.33 20.08 17.34
C VAL A 112 -9.47 19.12 18.11
N ARG A 113 -8.37 19.65 18.61
CA ARG A 113 -7.46 18.99 19.52
C ARG A 113 -7.77 19.50 20.92
N ILE A 114 -8.20 18.59 21.78
CA ILE A 114 -8.51 18.87 23.18
C ILE A 114 -7.37 18.31 24.03
N MET A 115 -6.77 19.15 24.83
CA MET A 115 -5.73 18.80 25.79
C MET A 115 -6.25 18.98 27.19
N THR A 116 -6.17 17.94 28.02
CA THR A 116 -6.58 17.94 29.41
C THR A 116 -5.35 18.10 30.30
N ASP A 117 -5.33 19.12 31.15
CA ASP A 117 -4.26 19.35 32.10
C ASP A 117 -4.37 18.45 33.36
N GLU A 118 -3.36 18.48 34.21
CA GLU A 118 -3.28 17.64 35.42
C GLU A 118 -4.35 18.00 36.48
N ASP A 119 -4.84 19.20 36.47
CA ASP A 119 -5.92 19.69 37.32
C ASP A 119 -7.33 19.35 36.82
N GLY A 120 -7.43 18.70 35.64
CA GLY A 120 -8.69 18.33 35.01
C GLY A 120 -9.29 19.45 34.16
N SER A 121 -8.67 20.61 34.06
CA SER A 121 -9.04 21.65 33.10
C SER A 121 -8.65 21.19 31.70
N TYR A 122 -9.41 21.60 30.69
CA TYR A 122 -9.08 21.29 29.31
C TYR A 122 -9.24 22.52 28.42
N TYR A 123 -8.44 22.57 27.37
CA TYR A 123 -8.53 23.59 26.34
C TYR A 123 -8.54 22.93 24.96
N ALA A 124 -9.29 23.53 24.06
CA ALA A 124 -9.39 23.07 22.67
C ALA A 124 -8.64 24.03 21.74
N SER A 125 -8.09 23.48 20.67
CA SER A 125 -7.51 24.24 19.58
C SER A 125 -7.91 23.63 18.25
N VAL A 126 -8.06 24.46 17.22
CA VAL A 126 -8.37 23.98 15.87
C VAL A 126 -7.18 23.20 15.34
N PHE A 127 -7.43 21.95 14.87
CA PHE A 127 -6.39 21.11 14.29
C PHE A 127 -6.43 21.17 12.76
N ASN A 128 -7.59 20.89 12.15
CA ASN A 128 -7.75 20.91 10.70
C ASN A 128 -9.24 20.82 10.32
N TYR A 129 -9.54 20.92 9.02
CA TYR A 129 -10.87 20.58 8.50
C TYR A 129 -11.23 19.11 8.72
N ASP A 130 -12.52 18.81 8.94
CA ASP A 130 -13.02 17.42 8.93
C ASP A 130 -13.12 16.91 7.49
N ARG A 131 -12.03 16.33 7.00
CA ARG A 131 -11.94 15.75 5.65
C ARG A 131 -12.37 14.29 5.60
N GLY A 132 -12.58 13.67 6.76
CA GLY A 132 -12.79 12.23 6.87
C GLY A 132 -14.02 11.75 6.11
N ILE A 133 -15.12 12.49 6.18
CA ILE A 133 -16.37 12.14 5.47
C ILE A 133 -16.16 12.20 3.95
N VAL A 134 -15.59 13.28 3.43
CA VAL A 134 -15.39 13.47 1.99
C VAL A 134 -14.44 12.41 1.43
N LEU A 135 -13.33 12.14 2.12
CA LEU A 135 -12.38 11.09 1.74
C LEU A 135 -13.02 9.71 1.82
N GLY A 136 -13.84 9.45 2.85
CA GLY A 136 -14.59 8.19 3.00
C GLY A 136 -15.57 7.96 1.84
N VAL A 137 -16.33 8.98 1.45
CA VAL A 137 -17.23 8.92 0.29
C VAL A 137 -16.46 8.68 -1.00
N PHE A 138 -15.34 9.39 -1.21
CA PHE A 138 -14.49 9.21 -2.39
C PHE A 138 -13.93 7.78 -2.48
N LEU A 139 -13.47 7.23 -1.37
CA LEU A 139 -12.99 5.85 -1.27
C LEU A 139 -14.12 4.83 -1.54
N LEU A 140 -15.32 5.10 -1.02
CA LEU A 140 -16.49 4.25 -1.24
C LEU A 140 -16.91 4.25 -2.72
N ILE A 141 -16.86 5.41 -3.39
CA ILE A 141 -17.12 5.52 -4.84
C ILE A 141 -16.09 4.69 -5.61
N PHE A 142 -14.82 4.79 -5.27
CA PHE A 142 -13.76 3.98 -5.89
C PHE A 142 -14.02 2.48 -5.73
N PHE A 143 -14.35 2.02 -4.53
CA PHE A 143 -14.65 0.61 -4.27
C PHE A 143 -15.91 0.14 -5.00
N ALA A 144 -16.94 0.98 -5.05
CA ALA A 144 -18.16 0.67 -5.79
C ALA A 144 -17.89 0.53 -7.29
N LEU A 145 -17.13 1.43 -7.89
CA LEU A 145 -16.73 1.35 -9.28
C LEU A 145 -15.86 0.12 -9.57
N LEU A 146 -14.90 -0.19 -8.69
CA LEU A 146 -14.06 -1.39 -8.82
C LEU A 146 -14.89 -2.67 -8.83
N VAL A 147 -15.87 -2.77 -7.95
CA VAL A 147 -16.77 -3.93 -7.88
C VAL A 147 -17.75 -3.94 -9.06
N PHE A 148 -18.32 -2.80 -9.41
CA PHE A 148 -19.30 -2.69 -10.51
C PHE A 148 -18.68 -3.05 -11.86
N LEU A 149 -17.52 -2.49 -12.19
CA LEU A 149 -16.83 -2.75 -13.45
C LEU A 149 -16.09 -4.10 -13.45
N GLY A 150 -15.48 -4.47 -12.33
CA GLY A 150 -14.69 -5.70 -12.21
C GLY A 150 -15.52 -6.95 -11.91
N GLY A 151 -16.79 -6.82 -11.51
CA GLY A 151 -17.65 -7.94 -11.12
C GLY A 151 -17.01 -8.82 -10.05
N LYS A 152 -17.04 -10.15 -10.23
CA LYS A 152 -16.43 -11.09 -9.26
C LYS A 152 -14.93 -10.90 -9.09
N LYS A 153 -14.22 -10.49 -10.13
CA LYS A 153 -12.78 -10.18 -10.05
C LYS A 153 -12.52 -8.88 -9.31
N GLY A 154 -13.41 -7.89 -9.48
CA GLY A 154 -13.36 -6.64 -8.72
C GLY A 154 -13.52 -6.85 -7.21
N VAL A 155 -14.45 -7.72 -6.79
CA VAL A 155 -14.58 -8.12 -5.38
C VAL A 155 -13.31 -8.80 -4.87
N GLY A 156 -12.72 -9.71 -5.66
CA GLY A 156 -11.47 -10.37 -5.31
C GLY A 156 -10.29 -9.39 -5.19
N ALA A 157 -10.21 -8.41 -6.10
CA ALA A 157 -9.20 -7.35 -6.06
C ALA A 157 -9.35 -6.47 -4.82
N LEU A 158 -10.58 -6.03 -4.52
CA LEU A 158 -10.88 -5.25 -3.32
C LEU A 158 -10.50 -6.02 -2.05
N ALA A 159 -10.92 -7.29 -1.95
CA ALA A 159 -10.59 -8.13 -0.80
C ALA A 159 -9.06 -8.32 -0.65
N GLY A 160 -8.34 -8.52 -1.75
CA GLY A 160 -6.88 -8.60 -1.77
C GLY A 160 -6.21 -7.29 -1.31
N LEU A 161 -6.69 -6.15 -1.79
CA LEU A 161 -6.20 -4.82 -1.38
C LEU A 161 -6.39 -4.58 0.12
N VAL A 162 -7.62 -4.79 0.61
CA VAL A 162 -7.93 -4.62 2.05
C VAL A 162 -7.09 -5.58 2.89
N PHE A 163 -6.96 -6.85 2.47
CA PHE A 163 -6.12 -7.82 3.17
C PHE A 163 -4.64 -7.38 3.24
N THR A 164 -4.10 -6.87 2.13
CA THR A 164 -2.71 -6.36 2.08
C THR A 164 -2.52 -5.19 3.04
N LEU A 165 -3.43 -4.21 3.03
CA LEU A 165 -3.38 -3.06 3.93
C LEU A 165 -3.50 -3.50 5.41
N CYS A 166 -4.37 -4.45 5.71
CA CYS A 166 -4.48 -5.03 7.06
C CYS A 166 -3.18 -5.74 7.48
N CYS A 167 -2.54 -6.50 6.59
CA CYS A 167 -1.27 -7.14 6.91
C CYS A 167 -0.15 -6.12 7.15
N ILE A 168 -0.10 -5.05 6.38
CA ILE A 168 0.88 -3.97 6.62
C ILE A 168 0.60 -3.31 7.96
N TRP A 169 -0.64 -2.91 8.23
CA TRP A 169 -1.00 -2.15 9.42
C TRP A 169 -0.94 -2.95 10.71
N PHE A 170 -1.43 -4.20 10.71
CA PHE A 170 -1.57 -5.00 11.92
C PHE A 170 -0.47 -6.05 12.13
N LEU A 171 0.32 -6.37 11.11
CA LEU A 171 1.41 -7.37 11.22
C LEU A 171 2.78 -6.73 11.01
N LEU A 172 2.96 -6.01 9.90
CA LEU A 172 4.28 -5.49 9.56
C LEU A 172 4.69 -4.34 10.50
N ILE A 173 3.87 -3.29 10.59
CA ILE A 173 4.19 -2.11 11.41
C ILE A 173 4.39 -2.49 12.88
N PRO A 174 3.48 -3.21 13.58
CA PRO A 174 3.70 -3.59 14.96
C PRO A 174 4.89 -4.54 15.17
N GLY A 175 5.15 -5.41 14.19
CA GLY A 175 6.32 -6.27 14.22
C GLY A 175 7.63 -5.48 14.15
N LEU A 176 7.70 -4.46 13.29
CA LEU A 176 8.85 -3.56 13.18
C LEU A 176 9.06 -2.74 14.45
N ILE A 177 7.98 -2.19 15.02
CA ILE A 177 8.02 -1.43 16.29
C ILE A 177 8.56 -2.28 17.42
N ARG A 178 8.23 -3.58 17.48
CA ARG A 178 8.75 -4.54 18.46
C ARG A 178 10.17 -5.05 18.19
N GLY A 179 10.88 -4.44 17.24
CA GLY A 179 12.27 -4.74 16.94
C GLY A 179 12.50 -6.02 16.13
N ALA A 180 11.47 -6.56 15.48
CA ALA A 180 11.66 -7.68 14.57
C ALA A 180 12.60 -7.28 13.41
N PRO A 181 13.41 -8.22 12.87
CA PRO A 181 14.30 -7.92 11.76
C PRO A 181 13.49 -7.49 10.54
N ALA A 182 13.71 -6.24 10.09
CA ALA A 182 12.86 -5.57 9.12
C ALA A 182 12.74 -6.33 7.79
N ILE A 183 13.85 -6.73 7.18
CA ILE A 183 13.87 -7.38 5.86
C ILE A 183 13.17 -8.75 5.87
N PRO A 184 13.51 -9.71 6.78
CA PRO A 184 12.82 -11.01 6.80
C PRO A 184 11.33 -10.90 7.10
N LEU A 185 10.94 -10.02 8.01
CA LEU A 185 9.53 -9.79 8.32
C LEU A 185 8.76 -9.26 7.10
N THR A 186 9.33 -8.27 6.41
CA THR A 186 8.71 -7.71 5.20
C THR A 186 8.60 -8.75 4.08
N ILE A 187 9.64 -9.56 3.87
CA ILE A 187 9.59 -10.67 2.90
C ILE A 187 8.46 -11.65 3.25
N ALA A 188 8.32 -12.02 4.52
CA ALA A 188 7.26 -12.92 4.94
C ALA A 188 5.88 -12.31 4.72
N VAL A 189 5.66 -11.05 5.11
CA VAL A 189 4.39 -10.35 4.92
C VAL A 189 4.07 -10.15 3.44
N THR A 190 5.02 -9.71 2.61
CA THR A 190 4.81 -9.55 1.17
C THR A 190 4.54 -10.88 0.45
N ALA A 191 5.18 -11.96 0.87
CA ALA A 191 4.89 -13.29 0.35
C ALA A 191 3.46 -13.74 0.71
N VAL A 192 3.05 -13.57 1.97
CA VAL A 192 1.70 -13.91 2.44
C VAL A 192 0.64 -13.08 1.70
N THR A 193 0.85 -11.77 1.56
CA THR A 193 -0.09 -10.89 0.86
C THR A 193 -0.16 -11.21 -0.64
N ALA A 194 0.96 -11.53 -1.30
CA ALA A 194 0.97 -11.98 -2.69
C ALA A 194 0.17 -13.28 -2.89
N VAL A 195 0.39 -14.27 -2.01
CA VAL A 195 -0.34 -15.55 -2.05
C VAL A 195 -1.84 -15.31 -1.86
N ALA A 196 -2.21 -14.57 -0.82
CA ALA A 196 -3.61 -14.32 -0.49
C ALA A 196 -4.33 -13.54 -1.60
N SER A 197 -3.74 -12.44 -2.07
CA SER A 197 -4.33 -11.59 -3.11
C SER A 197 -4.50 -12.34 -4.43
N LEU A 198 -3.49 -13.11 -4.86
CA LEU A 198 -3.57 -13.88 -6.10
C LEU A 198 -4.59 -15.03 -5.99
N ILE A 199 -4.74 -15.65 -4.83
CA ILE A 199 -5.78 -16.66 -4.58
C ILE A 199 -7.17 -16.02 -4.59
N LEU A 200 -7.36 -14.87 -3.97
CA LEU A 200 -8.63 -14.13 -3.96
C LEU A 200 -9.05 -13.71 -5.39
N LEU A 201 -8.09 -13.30 -6.22
CA LEU A 201 -8.34 -12.90 -7.61
C LEU A 201 -8.67 -14.07 -8.54
N ASN A 202 -7.97 -15.20 -8.44
CA ASN A 202 -8.00 -16.27 -9.45
C ASN A 202 -8.34 -17.65 -8.89
N GLY A 203 -8.55 -17.77 -7.57
CA GLY A 203 -8.77 -19.05 -6.91
C GLY A 203 -7.52 -19.95 -6.87
N TYR A 204 -7.71 -21.17 -6.35
CA TYR A 204 -6.66 -22.18 -6.30
C TYR A 204 -6.48 -22.84 -7.67
N SER A 205 -5.38 -22.53 -8.36
CA SER A 205 -5.08 -23.11 -9.67
C SER A 205 -3.57 -23.20 -9.89
N ARG A 206 -3.14 -24.05 -10.84
CA ARG A 206 -1.74 -24.08 -11.28
C ARG A 206 -1.28 -22.72 -11.82
N LYS A 207 -2.19 -21.99 -12.42
CA LYS A 207 -2.00 -20.62 -12.89
C LYS A 207 -1.63 -19.70 -11.72
N THR A 208 -2.42 -19.72 -10.65
CA THR A 208 -2.17 -18.92 -9.44
C THR A 208 -0.83 -19.31 -8.80
N PHE A 209 -0.51 -20.58 -8.73
CA PHE A 209 0.77 -21.05 -8.19
C PHE A 209 1.98 -20.50 -8.98
N CYS A 210 1.93 -20.51 -10.32
CA CYS A 210 2.98 -19.92 -11.15
C CYS A 210 3.12 -18.42 -10.93
N ALA A 211 1.98 -17.71 -10.83
CA ALA A 211 1.97 -16.27 -10.57
C ALA A 211 2.57 -15.93 -9.19
N VAL A 212 2.23 -16.69 -8.16
CA VAL A 212 2.80 -16.54 -6.80
C VAL A 212 4.32 -16.73 -6.81
N LEU A 213 4.82 -17.80 -7.40
CA LEU A 213 6.27 -18.04 -7.44
C LEU A 213 7.01 -16.95 -8.20
N GLY A 214 6.45 -16.48 -9.31
CA GLY A 214 7.01 -15.37 -10.06
C GLY A 214 6.98 -14.05 -9.29
N CYS A 215 5.86 -13.75 -8.62
CA CYS A 215 5.69 -12.56 -7.82
C CYS A 215 6.69 -12.53 -6.65
N VAL A 216 6.75 -13.59 -5.85
CA VAL A 216 7.68 -13.68 -4.72
C VAL A 216 9.13 -13.58 -5.20
N GLY A 217 9.48 -14.26 -6.30
CA GLY A 217 10.82 -14.18 -6.87
C GLY A 217 11.18 -12.78 -7.38
N GLY A 218 10.23 -12.07 -7.99
CA GLY A 218 10.43 -10.69 -8.46
C GLY A 218 10.60 -9.68 -7.32
N VAL A 219 9.77 -9.81 -6.28
CA VAL A 219 9.89 -8.96 -5.08
C VAL A 219 11.23 -9.20 -4.36
N LEU A 220 11.64 -10.47 -4.24
CA LEU A 220 12.96 -10.80 -3.68
C LEU A 220 14.09 -10.20 -4.51
N ALA A 221 13.99 -10.24 -5.85
CA ALA A 221 14.99 -9.64 -6.72
C ALA A 221 15.09 -8.12 -6.55
N ALA A 222 13.94 -7.42 -6.39
CA ALA A 222 13.91 -6.00 -6.06
C ALA A 222 14.58 -5.70 -4.71
N GLY A 223 14.26 -6.50 -3.69
CA GLY A 223 14.86 -6.37 -2.36
C GLY A 223 16.37 -6.61 -2.34
N VAL A 224 16.83 -7.61 -3.08
CA VAL A 224 18.29 -7.87 -3.24
C VAL A 224 18.98 -6.71 -3.95
N ALA A 225 18.36 -6.19 -5.03
CA ALA A 225 18.90 -5.02 -5.73
C ALA A 225 18.98 -3.79 -4.81
N ALA A 226 17.92 -3.51 -4.06
CA ALA A 226 17.91 -2.42 -3.09
C ALA A 226 18.96 -2.59 -1.97
N ALA A 227 19.14 -3.81 -1.47
CA ALA A 227 20.14 -4.10 -0.44
C ALA A 227 21.58 -3.92 -0.96
N ILE A 228 21.85 -4.38 -2.18
CA ILE A 228 23.18 -4.23 -2.81
C ILE A 228 23.49 -2.75 -3.03
N VAL A 229 22.56 -2.01 -3.64
CA VAL A 229 22.80 -0.59 -3.95
C VAL A 229 22.84 0.23 -2.65
N GLY A 230 21.94 -0.02 -1.69
CA GLY A 230 21.94 0.64 -0.39
C GLY A 230 23.27 0.44 0.38
N ALA A 231 23.84 -0.77 0.31
CA ALA A 231 25.16 -1.04 0.90
C ALA A 231 26.31 -0.34 0.14
N ALA A 232 26.20 -0.24 -1.19
CA ALA A 232 27.21 0.42 -2.03
C ALA A 232 27.19 1.94 -1.93
N THR A 233 26.02 2.53 -1.62
CA THR A 233 25.79 3.99 -1.51
C THR A 233 25.68 4.48 -0.07
N PRO A 234 26.22 3.80 0.94
CA PRO A 234 25.95 3.86 2.39
C PRO A 234 24.57 4.40 2.80
N MET A 235 23.51 3.95 2.09
CA MET A 235 22.14 4.33 2.37
C MET A 235 21.40 3.24 3.16
N ASN A 236 20.64 3.69 4.15
CA ASN A 236 19.85 2.80 5.00
C ASN A 236 18.59 3.53 5.50
N GLY A 237 17.89 3.01 6.49
CA GLY A 237 16.68 3.65 7.01
C GLY A 237 16.90 5.04 7.63
N PHE A 238 18.12 5.40 8.03
CA PHE A 238 18.42 6.72 8.62
C PHE A 238 18.40 7.85 7.59
N ASN A 239 18.49 7.55 6.31
CA ASN A 239 18.41 8.52 5.22
C ASN A 239 16.97 8.77 4.75
N MET A 240 16.00 8.04 5.31
CA MET A 240 14.58 8.20 4.97
C MET A 240 14.00 9.48 5.58
N GLN A 241 13.01 10.04 4.90
CA GLN A 241 12.20 11.12 5.44
C GLN A 241 11.58 10.67 6.77
N GLU A 242 11.43 11.55 7.73
CA GLU A 242 10.92 11.28 9.09
C GLU A 242 11.79 10.32 9.93
N ALA A 243 13.00 9.96 9.48
CA ALA A 243 13.89 9.07 10.24
C ALA A 243 14.20 9.63 11.63
N GLU A 244 14.36 10.95 11.77
CA GLU A 244 14.59 11.62 13.06
C GLU A 244 13.43 11.39 14.02
N ASN A 245 12.18 11.54 13.55
CA ASN A 245 10.98 11.26 14.34
C ASN A 245 10.90 9.78 14.74
N LEU A 246 11.27 8.86 13.82
CA LEU A 246 11.33 7.43 14.12
C LEU A 246 12.39 7.10 15.17
N ILE A 247 13.51 7.82 15.20
CA ILE A 247 14.54 7.67 16.24
C ILE A 247 14.00 8.16 17.58
N LEU A 248 13.44 9.36 17.62
CA LEU A 248 12.98 10.00 18.86
C LEU A 248 11.82 9.22 19.52
N TYR A 249 10.86 8.77 18.73
CA TYR A 249 9.64 8.10 19.25
C TYR A 249 9.66 6.57 19.16
N GLY A 250 10.61 5.99 18.43
CA GLY A 250 10.66 4.55 18.20
C GLY A 250 11.79 3.82 18.93
N ALA A 251 12.82 4.54 19.37
CA ALA A 251 14.00 3.95 20.02
C ALA A 251 13.65 3.20 21.30
N ASP A 252 12.80 3.78 22.13
CA ASP A 252 12.35 3.19 23.40
C ASP A 252 11.50 1.92 23.20
N LYS A 253 10.89 1.78 22.02
CA LYS A 253 10.05 0.62 21.64
C LYS A 253 10.84 -0.49 20.97
N GLY A 254 12.15 -0.30 20.76
CA GLY A 254 13.03 -1.29 20.15
C GLY A 254 13.02 -1.28 18.60
N LEU A 255 12.45 -0.25 17.96
CA LEU A 255 12.40 -0.11 16.51
C LEU A 255 13.82 -0.11 15.91
N ARG A 256 14.03 -0.94 14.90
CA ARG A 256 15.27 -0.99 14.13
C ARG A 256 15.10 -0.28 12.80
N ILE A 257 15.71 0.90 12.68
CA ILE A 257 15.64 1.74 11.47
C ILE A 257 16.42 1.13 10.31
N SER A 258 17.50 0.42 10.63
CA SER A 258 18.31 -0.28 9.62
C SER A 258 17.46 -1.32 8.86
N GLY A 259 17.44 -1.20 7.53
CA GLY A 259 16.69 -2.09 6.63
C GLY A 259 15.30 -1.59 6.26
N LEU A 260 14.77 -0.51 6.86
CA LEU A 260 13.47 0.06 6.48
C LEU A 260 13.42 0.51 5.02
N LEU A 261 14.54 1.01 4.48
CA LEU A 261 14.68 1.34 3.08
C LEU A 261 14.32 0.16 2.16
N VAL A 262 14.90 -1.01 2.43
CA VAL A 262 14.63 -2.24 1.67
C VAL A 262 13.16 -2.66 1.84
N CYS A 263 12.59 -2.50 3.03
CA CYS A 263 11.17 -2.77 3.28
C CYS A 263 10.27 -1.90 2.40
N GLY A 264 10.57 -0.60 2.28
CA GLY A 264 9.85 0.31 1.39
C GLY A 264 9.88 -0.17 -0.07
N VAL A 265 11.06 -0.57 -0.57
CA VAL A 265 11.19 -1.12 -1.93
C VAL A 265 10.39 -2.42 -2.11
N LEU A 266 10.44 -3.34 -1.14
CA LEU A 266 9.70 -4.60 -1.20
C LEU A 266 8.18 -4.38 -1.29
N ILE A 267 7.65 -3.44 -0.51
CA ILE A 267 6.22 -3.13 -0.49
C ILE A 267 5.80 -2.42 -1.79
N SER A 268 6.57 -1.41 -2.23
CA SER A 268 6.25 -0.64 -3.43
C SER A 268 6.31 -1.48 -4.71
N ALA A 269 7.27 -2.40 -4.80
CA ALA A 269 7.40 -3.29 -5.94
C ALA A 269 6.31 -4.36 -6.00
N LEU A 270 5.70 -4.75 -4.87
CA LEU A 270 4.78 -5.88 -4.77
C LEU A 270 3.60 -5.77 -5.75
N GLY A 271 2.94 -4.62 -5.81
CA GLY A 271 1.77 -4.41 -6.68
C GLY A 271 2.11 -4.62 -8.15
N ALA A 272 3.11 -3.92 -8.65
CA ALA A 272 3.53 -3.97 -10.04
C ALA A 272 4.06 -5.36 -10.46
N VAL A 273 4.85 -6.00 -9.60
CA VAL A 273 5.35 -7.36 -9.80
C VAL A 273 4.21 -8.39 -9.84
N MET A 274 3.18 -8.21 -8.99
CA MET A 274 1.99 -9.06 -8.96
C MET A 274 1.22 -8.97 -10.28
N ASP A 275 0.98 -7.77 -10.79
CA ASP A 275 0.24 -7.52 -12.03
C ASP A 275 0.96 -8.11 -13.26
N VAL A 276 2.27 -7.90 -13.36
CA VAL A 276 3.11 -8.49 -14.41
C VAL A 276 3.11 -10.01 -14.34
N SER A 277 3.28 -10.58 -13.13
CA SER A 277 3.25 -12.04 -12.94
C SER A 277 1.93 -12.63 -13.39
N LEU A 278 0.82 -12.03 -12.99
CA LEU A 278 -0.52 -12.51 -13.34
C LEU A 278 -0.80 -12.36 -14.84
N GLY A 279 -0.43 -11.24 -15.44
CA GLY A 279 -0.61 -10.95 -16.86
C GLY A 279 0.11 -11.97 -17.74
N ILE A 280 1.39 -12.23 -17.46
CA ILE A 280 2.20 -13.21 -18.21
C ILE A 280 1.63 -14.63 -18.05
N VAL A 281 1.38 -15.06 -16.81
CA VAL A 281 0.83 -16.41 -16.56
C VAL A 281 -0.52 -16.59 -17.26
N SER A 282 -1.38 -15.56 -17.22
CA SER A 282 -2.70 -15.60 -17.86
C SER A 282 -2.59 -15.79 -19.36
N SER A 283 -1.75 -15.01 -20.02
CA SER A 283 -1.51 -15.09 -21.46
C SER A 283 -0.87 -16.43 -21.87
N MET A 284 0.12 -16.90 -21.11
CA MET A 284 0.75 -18.20 -21.37
C MET A 284 -0.22 -19.37 -21.20
N TRP A 285 -1.11 -19.27 -20.21
CA TRP A 285 -2.15 -20.29 -20.01
C TRP A 285 -3.09 -20.37 -21.19
N GLU A 286 -3.58 -19.23 -21.68
CA GLU A 286 -4.47 -19.16 -22.83
C GLU A 286 -3.83 -19.71 -24.10
N VAL A 287 -2.56 -19.34 -24.37
CA VAL A 287 -1.78 -19.92 -25.50
C VAL A 287 -1.64 -21.43 -25.38
N LYS A 288 -1.43 -21.95 -24.16
CA LYS A 288 -1.30 -23.39 -23.92
C LYS A 288 -2.62 -24.12 -24.08
N GLU A 289 -3.75 -23.53 -23.69
CA GLU A 289 -5.08 -24.11 -23.89
C GLU A 289 -5.44 -24.22 -25.39
N GLN A 290 -5.12 -23.20 -26.18
CA GLN A 290 -5.35 -23.19 -27.62
C GLN A 290 -4.44 -24.18 -28.37
N ASN A 291 -3.21 -24.38 -27.89
CA ASN A 291 -2.27 -25.32 -28.48
C ASN A 291 -1.62 -26.23 -27.42
N PRO A 292 -2.30 -27.32 -27.01
CA PRO A 292 -1.79 -28.24 -25.99
C PRO A 292 -0.45 -28.92 -26.32
N ALA A 293 -0.11 -29.04 -27.62
CA ALA A 293 1.14 -29.66 -28.08
C ALA A 293 2.37 -28.74 -27.97
N LEU A 294 2.19 -27.49 -27.56
CA LEU A 294 3.27 -26.50 -27.50
C LEU A 294 4.35 -26.95 -26.50
N LYS A 295 5.61 -26.97 -26.96
CA LYS A 295 6.77 -27.33 -26.14
C LYS A 295 7.16 -26.17 -25.21
N ALA A 296 7.82 -26.50 -24.07
CA ALA A 296 8.23 -25.54 -23.05
C ALA A 296 9.02 -24.33 -23.62
N GLY A 297 9.96 -24.56 -24.54
CA GLY A 297 10.76 -23.46 -25.12
C GLY A 297 9.95 -22.50 -25.99
N LYS A 298 8.91 -22.97 -26.72
CA LYS A 298 8.03 -22.06 -27.47
C LYS A 298 7.09 -21.30 -26.51
N LEU A 299 6.59 -21.97 -25.48
CA LEU A 299 5.76 -21.35 -24.46
C LEU A 299 6.54 -20.30 -23.66
N PHE A 300 7.79 -20.57 -23.29
CA PHE A 300 8.68 -19.60 -22.66
C PHE A 300 8.88 -18.36 -23.55
N ARG A 301 9.16 -18.54 -24.84
CA ARG A 301 9.28 -17.41 -25.78
C ARG A 301 8.01 -16.58 -25.85
N SER A 302 6.84 -17.22 -25.87
CA SER A 302 5.55 -16.52 -25.83
C SER A 302 5.40 -15.68 -24.55
N GLY A 303 5.72 -16.25 -23.38
CA GLY A 303 5.74 -15.50 -22.12
C GLY A 303 6.71 -14.32 -22.13
N MET A 304 7.91 -14.51 -22.70
CA MET A 304 8.89 -13.44 -22.86
C MET A 304 8.42 -12.32 -23.81
N HIS A 305 7.66 -12.64 -24.86
CA HIS A 305 7.08 -11.61 -25.74
C HIS A 305 6.06 -10.75 -24.98
N VAL A 306 5.08 -11.39 -24.35
CA VAL A 306 4.08 -10.69 -23.53
C VAL A 306 4.73 -9.87 -22.42
N GLY A 307 5.75 -10.46 -21.76
CA GLY A 307 6.47 -9.78 -20.69
C GLY A 307 7.25 -8.57 -21.17
N ARG A 308 7.87 -8.61 -22.37
CA ARG A 308 8.58 -7.45 -22.92
C ARG A 308 7.66 -6.26 -23.20
N ASP A 309 6.46 -6.52 -23.67
CA ASP A 309 5.48 -5.44 -23.91
C ASP A 309 5.02 -4.82 -22.58
N ALA A 310 4.83 -5.66 -21.56
CA ALA A 310 4.37 -5.20 -20.24
C ALA A 310 5.47 -4.50 -19.41
N MET A 311 6.72 -5.00 -19.44
CA MET A 311 7.77 -4.51 -18.52
C MET A 311 8.12 -3.03 -18.75
N GLY A 312 8.13 -2.57 -20.00
CA GLY A 312 8.47 -1.17 -20.32
C GLY A 312 7.41 -0.21 -19.77
N THR A 313 6.14 -0.52 -19.97
CA THR A 313 5.04 0.31 -19.47
C THR A 313 4.94 0.29 -17.96
N MET A 314 5.08 -0.86 -17.32
CA MET A 314 4.98 -0.99 -15.87
C MET A 314 6.17 -0.36 -15.14
N ALA A 315 7.40 -0.54 -15.64
CA ALA A 315 8.58 0.13 -15.08
C ALA A 315 8.47 1.65 -15.20
N ASN A 316 8.01 2.17 -16.36
CA ASN A 316 7.78 3.59 -16.54
C ASN A 316 6.70 4.13 -15.59
N THR A 317 5.60 3.41 -15.42
CA THR A 317 4.52 3.79 -14.48
C THR A 317 5.05 3.90 -13.05
N LEU A 318 5.87 2.95 -12.61
CA LEU A 318 6.45 2.98 -11.26
C LEU A 318 7.41 4.17 -11.08
N ILE A 319 8.28 4.44 -12.05
CA ILE A 319 9.19 5.60 -12.03
C ILE A 319 8.40 6.91 -12.00
N LEU A 320 7.35 7.03 -12.82
CA LEU A 320 6.51 8.22 -12.86
C LEU A 320 5.68 8.39 -11.57
N ALA A 321 5.25 7.31 -10.92
CA ALA A 321 4.57 7.38 -9.64
C ALA A 321 5.49 7.97 -8.56
N PHE A 322 6.76 7.52 -8.48
CA PHE A 322 7.76 8.09 -7.57
C PHE A 322 8.10 9.54 -7.93
N ALA A 323 8.35 9.83 -9.21
CA ALA A 323 8.59 11.21 -9.65
C ALA A 323 7.42 12.14 -9.32
N GLY A 324 6.17 11.67 -9.46
CA GLY A 324 4.98 12.44 -9.11
C GLY A 324 4.86 12.72 -7.62
N SER A 325 5.20 11.74 -6.76
CA SER A 325 5.21 11.95 -5.30
C SER A 325 6.30 12.92 -4.85
N SER A 326 7.41 12.99 -5.59
CA SER A 326 8.57 13.85 -5.30
C SER A 326 8.53 15.21 -6.02
N LEU A 327 7.41 15.55 -6.67
CA LEU A 327 7.32 16.76 -7.50
C LEU A 327 7.67 18.05 -6.74
N ASN A 328 7.19 18.20 -5.51
CA ASN A 328 7.48 19.37 -4.68
C ASN A 328 8.99 19.54 -4.44
N MET A 329 9.68 18.42 -4.18
CA MET A 329 11.13 18.44 -3.97
C MET A 329 11.87 18.77 -5.27
N MET A 330 11.39 18.27 -6.41
CA MET A 330 11.98 18.60 -7.72
C MET A 330 11.84 20.11 -8.02
N ILE A 331 10.70 20.72 -7.70
CA ILE A 331 10.49 22.17 -7.82
C ILE A 331 11.45 22.93 -6.91
N LEU A 332 11.58 22.50 -5.65
CA LEU A 332 12.48 23.12 -4.69
C LEU A 332 13.94 23.10 -5.16
N VAL A 333 14.38 21.95 -5.66
CA VAL A 333 15.72 21.75 -6.24
C VAL A 333 15.97 22.72 -7.40
N GLN A 334 14.99 22.89 -8.28
CA GLN A 334 15.10 23.82 -9.42
C GLN A 334 15.11 25.27 -8.96
N THR A 335 14.30 25.60 -7.96
CA THR A 335 14.20 26.97 -7.41
C THR A 335 15.48 27.41 -6.73
N TYR A 336 16.17 26.48 -6.03
CA TYR A 336 17.42 26.77 -5.34
C TYR A 336 18.66 26.66 -6.24
N GLU A 337 18.49 26.36 -7.53
CA GLU A 337 19.60 26.18 -8.49
C GLU A 337 20.68 25.21 -7.96
N ILE A 338 20.26 24.13 -7.32
CA ILE A 338 21.19 23.18 -6.68
C ILE A 338 22.09 22.56 -7.74
N PRO A 339 23.43 22.60 -7.57
CA PRO A 339 24.36 22.00 -8.50
C PRO A 339 24.13 20.49 -8.64
N PHE A 340 24.27 19.94 -9.86
CA PHE A 340 24.01 18.52 -10.15
C PHE A 340 24.74 17.56 -9.22
N LEU A 341 26.00 17.85 -8.88
CA LEU A 341 26.78 17.00 -7.97
C LEU A 341 26.19 16.98 -6.55
N GLN A 342 25.68 18.09 -6.05
CA GLN A 342 24.99 18.15 -4.78
C GLN A 342 23.65 17.42 -4.87
N LEU A 343 22.90 17.64 -5.95
CA LEU A 343 21.59 17.03 -6.19
C LEU A 343 21.66 15.50 -6.13
N VAL A 344 22.54 14.88 -6.91
CA VAL A 344 22.65 13.41 -6.97
C VAL A 344 23.22 12.78 -5.70
N ASN A 345 23.77 13.57 -4.78
CA ASN A 345 24.28 13.11 -3.50
C ASN A 345 23.37 13.52 -2.32
N THR A 346 22.23 14.16 -2.60
CA THR A 346 21.22 14.43 -1.57
C THR A 346 20.47 13.15 -1.24
N ASP A 347 20.40 12.79 0.02
CA ASP A 347 19.80 11.52 0.50
C ASP A 347 18.40 11.30 -0.05
N TYR A 348 17.56 12.33 -0.07
CA TYR A 348 16.20 12.25 -0.60
C TYR A 348 16.17 11.81 -2.07
N ILE A 349 16.96 12.44 -2.94
CA ILE A 349 17.01 12.12 -4.38
C ILE A 349 17.60 10.73 -4.61
N CYS A 350 18.69 10.40 -3.90
CA CYS A 350 19.29 9.07 -3.95
C CYS A 350 18.27 7.99 -3.58
N LEU A 351 17.47 8.23 -2.55
CA LEU A 351 16.45 7.31 -2.05
C LEU A 351 15.36 7.08 -3.07
N GLU A 352 14.85 8.15 -3.70
CA GLU A 352 13.83 8.07 -4.74
C GLU A 352 14.32 7.31 -5.98
N ILE A 353 15.55 7.57 -6.41
CA ILE A 353 16.19 6.85 -7.52
C ILE A 353 16.33 5.36 -7.15
N LEU A 354 16.81 5.06 -5.95
CA LEU A 354 17.00 3.68 -5.49
C LEU A 354 15.67 2.92 -5.45
N GLN A 355 14.62 3.51 -4.89
CA GLN A 355 13.30 2.87 -4.79
C GLN A 355 12.70 2.63 -6.17
N SER A 356 12.71 3.64 -7.04
CA SER A 356 12.14 3.52 -8.39
C SER A 356 12.90 2.52 -9.25
N VAL A 357 14.23 2.56 -9.23
CA VAL A 357 15.07 1.67 -10.07
C VAL A 357 15.07 0.24 -9.52
N ALA A 358 15.22 0.04 -8.21
CA ALA A 358 15.19 -1.30 -7.62
C ALA A 358 13.81 -1.97 -7.78
N GLY A 359 12.73 -1.22 -7.60
CA GLY A 359 11.38 -1.71 -7.88
C GLY A 359 11.20 -2.10 -9.36
N SER A 360 11.68 -1.26 -10.28
CA SER A 360 11.65 -1.55 -11.72
C SER A 360 12.49 -2.76 -12.10
N LEU A 361 13.66 -2.94 -11.48
CA LEU A 361 14.48 -4.16 -11.64
C LEU A 361 13.71 -5.42 -11.19
N GLY A 362 12.94 -5.31 -10.10
CA GLY A 362 12.04 -6.38 -9.68
C GLY A 362 11.05 -6.78 -10.77
N ILE A 363 10.41 -5.79 -11.42
CA ILE A 363 9.51 -6.02 -12.57
C ILE A 363 10.23 -6.70 -13.72
N LEU A 364 11.40 -6.17 -14.12
CA LEU A 364 12.19 -6.70 -15.23
C LEU A 364 12.59 -8.17 -15.01
N LEU A 365 13.05 -8.51 -13.79
CA LEU A 365 13.48 -9.85 -13.44
C LEU A 365 12.31 -10.82 -13.21
N THR A 366 11.13 -10.32 -12.90
CA THR A 366 9.90 -11.12 -12.79
C THR A 366 9.54 -11.75 -14.12
N VAL A 367 9.71 -11.05 -15.23
CA VAL A 367 9.34 -11.54 -16.57
C VAL A 367 9.98 -12.87 -16.92
N PRO A 368 11.31 -13.01 -16.93
CA PRO A 368 11.94 -14.31 -17.25
C PRO A 368 11.65 -15.38 -16.19
N LEU A 369 11.55 -15.00 -14.90
CA LEU A 369 11.20 -15.94 -13.82
C LEU A 369 9.82 -16.57 -14.03
N VAL A 370 8.81 -15.73 -14.21
CA VAL A 370 7.42 -16.17 -14.43
C VAL A 370 7.31 -16.99 -15.70
N ALA A 371 7.90 -16.53 -16.81
CA ALA A 371 7.88 -17.25 -18.08
C ALA A 371 8.52 -18.63 -17.96
N PHE A 372 9.65 -18.74 -17.25
CA PHE A 372 10.35 -20.00 -17.02
C PHE A 372 9.53 -20.96 -16.15
N VAL A 373 9.07 -20.51 -14.98
CA VAL A 373 8.27 -21.32 -14.05
C VAL A 373 6.98 -21.80 -14.72
N SER A 374 6.29 -20.89 -15.41
CA SER A 374 5.03 -21.20 -16.09
C SER A 374 5.24 -22.22 -17.22
N ALA A 375 6.27 -22.05 -18.05
CA ALA A 375 6.60 -23.01 -19.10
C ALA A 375 6.93 -24.40 -18.53
N ALA A 376 7.67 -24.47 -17.44
CA ALA A 376 8.03 -25.72 -16.78
C ALA A 376 6.81 -26.43 -16.17
N VAL A 377 5.95 -25.69 -15.45
CA VAL A 377 4.77 -26.25 -14.76
C VAL A 377 3.69 -26.67 -15.76
N MET A 378 3.42 -25.83 -16.77
CA MET A 378 2.35 -26.09 -17.75
C MET A 378 2.69 -27.24 -18.71
N THR A 379 3.96 -27.57 -18.93
CA THR A 379 4.36 -28.67 -19.83
C THR A 379 4.57 -30.01 -19.12
N ARG A 380 4.83 -30.01 -17.80
CA ARG A 380 4.97 -31.26 -17.01
C ARG A 380 3.67 -32.05 -16.83
N GLY A 381 2.50 -31.47 -17.17
CA GLY A 381 1.19 -32.12 -17.02
C GLY A 381 0.63 -32.84 -18.28
N THR A 382 1.30 -32.77 -19.41
CA THR A 382 0.80 -33.28 -20.70
C THR A 382 1.20 -34.72 -21.02
N GLY A 383 1.63 -35.51 -20.04
CA GLY A 383 1.99 -36.91 -20.21
C GLY A 383 0.83 -37.93 -20.25
N ARG A 384 -0.46 -37.50 -20.18
CA ARG A 384 -1.60 -38.38 -20.47
C ARG A 384 -2.23 -37.99 -21.81
N PRO A 385 -2.17 -38.82 -22.84
CA PRO A 385 -2.94 -38.60 -24.07
C PRO A 385 -4.42 -38.63 -23.68
N GLY A 386 -5.07 -37.47 -23.74
CA GLY A 386 -6.50 -37.34 -23.58
C GLY A 386 -7.19 -38.20 -24.65
N VAL A 387 -8.10 -39.05 -24.20
CA VAL A 387 -9.02 -39.82 -24.98
C VAL A 387 -9.63 -38.95 -26.07
N LEU A 388 -9.28 -39.25 -27.33
CA LEU A 388 -9.91 -38.70 -28.52
C LEU A 388 -11.42 -38.94 -28.41
N HIS A 389 -12.20 -37.91 -28.19
CA HIS A 389 -13.63 -37.93 -28.43
C HIS A 389 -13.82 -38.20 -29.93
N ARG A 390 -14.00 -39.46 -30.26
CA ARG A 390 -14.48 -39.92 -31.57
C ARG A 390 -15.85 -39.29 -31.79
N SER A 391 -15.90 -38.21 -32.54
CA SER A 391 -17.14 -37.73 -33.14
C SER A 391 -17.64 -38.80 -34.10
N GLY A 392 -18.64 -39.54 -33.65
CA GLY A 392 -19.36 -40.52 -34.51
C GLY A 392 -20.03 -39.77 -35.66
N ARG A 393 -19.45 -39.87 -36.84
CA ARG A 393 -20.17 -39.64 -38.09
C ARG A 393 -21.29 -40.68 -38.18
N ARG A 394 -22.54 -40.27 -38.10
CA ARG A 394 -23.67 -41.06 -38.57
C ARG A 394 -23.57 -41.15 -40.08
N PRO A 395 -23.74 -42.37 -40.69
CA PRO A 395 -23.88 -42.46 -42.12
C PRO A 395 -25.29 -41.98 -42.51
N GLU A 396 -25.36 -41.10 -43.47
CA GLU A 396 -26.57 -40.78 -44.24
C GLU A 396 -27.02 -42.01 -44.99
N LYS A 397 -28.26 -42.43 -44.76
CA LYS A 397 -28.96 -43.43 -45.64
C LYS A 397 -29.70 -42.62 -46.68
N GLN A 398 -29.47 -43.05 -47.89
CA GLN A 398 -30.22 -42.81 -49.14
C GLN A 398 -31.71 -43.05 -48.95
#